data_ed17144fc51b552ea8e0a2de2cdab6a0
#
_entry.id   ed17144fc51b552ea8e0a2de2cdab6a0
#
_cell.length_a   1.000
_cell.length_b   1.000
_cell.length_c   1.000
_cell.angle_alpha   90.00
_cell.angle_beta   90.00
_cell.angle_gamma   90.00
#
_symmetry.space_group_name_H-M   'P 1'
#
loop_
_entity.id
_entity.type
_entity.pdbx_description
1 polymer ?
#
loop_
_entity_poly.entity_id
_entity_poly.type
_entity_poly.pdbx_seq_one_letter_code
_entity_poly.pdbx_strand_id
1 'polypeptide(L)'
;MSTPLRAIIVCVDYADLLNITLPYNQHHFKEILIVTSTKDRATNYVVNKHSVPVFKTDAFYANGAAFNKFAALELGLDHFGREGWLCIMDADVLWPKNIDWEFLAPESNVPQNDKFKVCPGSLYTPRRRMCIDIPDNIPHEPYWKTYPLHHQEVEFAGYTQIFHAKDRHLPQPPWHECNWRHAGGPDSFFQKLWPESNKVRPPFEVLHLGPAGKNWCGRVTQTISGEVPQEAESRAAELREILQTRRMKRNFDHEKF
;
A
#
# COMPACT_ATOMS: atom_id res chain seq x y z
N MET A 1 -16.69 5.36 18.27
CA MET A 1 -17.09 6.05 17.02
C MET A 1 -16.56 5.24 15.86
N SER A 2 -17.32 5.04 14.77
CA SER A 2 -16.82 4.37 13.57
C SER A 2 -15.83 5.30 12.86
N THR A 3 -14.67 4.77 12.46
CA THR A 3 -13.69 5.52 11.68
C THR A 3 -14.30 5.99 10.35
N PRO A 4 -14.06 7.21 9.92
CA PRO A 4 -14.52 7.67 8.61
C PRO A 4 -13.66 7.12 7.46
N LEU A 5 -12.65 6.29 7.75
CA LEU A 5 -11.62 5.84 6.83
C LEU A 5 -12.12 4.72 5.91
N ARG A 6 -11.90 4.86 4.61
CA ARG A 6 -12.19 3.87 3.58
C ARG A 6 -10.85 3.33 3.03
N ALA A 7 -10.73 2.02 2.86
CA ALA A 7 -9.50 1.41 2.37
C ALA A 7 -9.65 0.87 0.95
N ILE A 8 -8.61 1.05 0.15
CA ILE A 8 -8.43 0.37 -1.13
C ILE A 8 -7.13 -0.44 -1.07
N ILE A 9 -7.25 -1.74 -1.32
CA ILE A 9 -6.16 -2.71 -1.20
C ILE A 9 -5.93 -3.36 -2.56
N VAL A 10 -4.74 -3.19 -3.10
CA VAL A 10 -4.34 -3.90 -4.33
C VAL A 10 -3.77 -5.26 -3.94
N CYS A 11 -4.37 -6.33 -4.48
CA CYS A 11 -3.99 -7.70 -4.17
C CYS A 11 -4.00 -8.55 -5.43
N VAL A 12 -2.83 -9.00 -5.88
CA VAL A 12 -2.69 -9.99 -6.96
C VAL A 12 -1.64 -11.00 -6.56
N ASP A 13 -2.01 -12.28 -6.54
CA ASP A 13 -1.17 -13.42 -6.09
C ASP A 13 -0.78 -13.37 -4.59
N TYR A 14 -1.48 -12.56 -3.77
CA TYR A 14 -1.23 -12.38 -2.33
C TYR A 14 -2.39 -12.89 -1.46
N ALA A 15 -3.20 -13.80 -1.99
CA ALA A 15 -4.39 -14.32 -1.31
C ALA A 15 -4.09 -14.95 0.07
N ASP A 16 -2.95 -15.60 0.21
CA ASP A 16 -2.48 -16.19 1.46
C ASP A 16 -2.26 -15.12 2.55
N LEU A 17 -1.60 -14.03 2.21
CA LEU A 17 -1.38 -12.90 3.12
C LEU A 17 -2.67 -12.11 3.35
N LEU A 18 -3.45 -11.84 2.30
CA LEU A 18 -4.74 -11.17 2.42
C LEU A 18 -5.69 -11.93 3.35
N ASN A 19 -5.71 -13.26 3.30
CA ASN A 19 -6.56 -14.08 4.18
C ASN A 19 -6.21 -13.92 5.68
N ILE A 20 -5.00 -13.45 5.99
CA ILE A 20 -4.55 -13.12 7.34
C ILE A 20 -4.82 -11.66 7.66
N THR A 21 -4.40 -10.76 6.77
CA THR A 21 -4.42 -9.32 7.04
C THR A 21 -5.82 -8.71 6.99
N LEU A 22 -6.68 -9.21 6.11
CA LEU A 22 -8.02 -8.66 5.93
C LEU A 22 -8.90 -8.78 7.19
N PRO A 23 -9.10 -9.98 7.81
CA PRO A 23 -9.89 -10.09 9.03
C PRO A 23 -9.24 -9.36 10.22
N TYR A 24 -7.91 -9.17 10.19
CA TYR A 24 -7.21 -8.44 11.23
C TYR A 24 -7.44 -6.93 11.13
N ASN A 25 -7.50 -6.40 9.91
CA ASN A 25 -7.56 -4.96 9.64
C ASN A 25 -8.99 -4.42 9.43
N GLN A 26 -9.96 -5.25 9.02
CA GLN A 26 -11.25 -4.78 8.51
C GLN A 26 -12.03 -3.88 9.48
N HIS A 27 -11.84 -4.07 10.79
CA HIS A 27 -12.53 -3.29 11.81
C HIS A 27 -12.08 -1.81 11.89
N HIS A 28 -10.95 -1.47 11.24
CA HIS A 28 -10.47 -0.10 11.15
C HIS A 28 -11.15 0.73 10.08
N PHE A 29 -11.87 0.10 9.16
CA PHE A 29 -12.37 0.77 7.98
C PHE A 29 -13.91 0.75 7.93
N LYS A 30 -14.50 1.87 7.53
CA LYS A 30 -15.92 1.94 7.22
C LYS A 30 -16.26 1.07 6.00
N GLU A 31 -15.39 1.07 5.02
CA GLU A 31 -15.51 0.33 3.77
C GLU A 31 -14.13 -0.13 3.29
N ILE A 32 -14.08 -1.29 2.65
CA ILE A 32 -12.88 -1.81 2.00
C ILE A 32 -13.24 -2.20 0.57
N LEU A 33 -12.37 -1.84 -0.38
CA LEU A 33 -12.39 -2.37 -1.74
C LEU A 33 -11.08 -3.11 -2.01
N ILE A 34 -11.18 -4.34 -2.46
CA ILE A 34 -10.03 -5.09 -2.98
C ILE A 34 -9.97 -4.91 -4.51
N VAL A 35 -8.82 -4.49 -5.02
CA VAL A 35 -8.54 -4.42 -6.47
C VAL A 35 -7.65 -5.58 -6.84
N THR A 36 -8.12 -6.42 -7.77
CA THR A 36 -7.40 -7.63 -8.19
C THR A 36 -7.49 -7.87 -9.70
N SER A 37 -6.67 -8.79 -10.21
CA SER A 37 -6.73 -9.23 -11.59
C SER A 37 -7.96 -10.11 -11.86
N THR A 38 -8.50 -10.06 -13.09
CA THR A 38 -9.59 -10.94 -13.51
C THR A 38 -9.21 -12.42 -13.41
N LYS A 39 -7.90 -12.74 -13.49
CA LYS A 39 -7.36 -14.09 -13.45
C LYS A 39 -7.05 -14.60 -12.02
N ASP A 40 -6.96 -13.73 -11.02
CA ASP A 40 -6.61 -14.11 -9.65
C ASP A 40 -7.79 -14.74 -8.90
N ARG A 41 -7.94 -16.07 -9.08
CA ARG A 41 -9.01 -16.85 -8.45
C ARG A 41 -8.82 -16.97 -6.94
N ALA A 42 -7.58 -17.01 -6.46
CA ALA A 42 -7.28 -17.19 -5.05
C ALA A 42 -7.70 -15.95 -4.24
N THR A 43 -7.37 -14.75 -4.71
CA THR A 43 -7.84 -13.50 -4.10
C THR A 43 -9.38 -13.41 -4.15
N ASN A 44 -10.02 -13.81 -5.26
CA ASN A 44 -11.47 -13.84 -5.35
C ASN A 44 -12.11 -14.79 -4.32
N TYR A 45 -11.52 -15.92 -4.03
CA TYR A 45 -11.97 -16.82 -2.97
C TYR A 45 -11.91 -16.15 -1.59
N VAL A 46 -10.79 -15.50 -1.28
CA VAL A 46 -10.59 -14.81 0.02
C VAL A 46 -11.61 -13.67 0.22
N VAL A 47 -11.79 -12.81 -0.78
CA VAL A 47 -12.75 -11.69 -0.65
C VAL A 47 -14.18 -12.17 -0.48
N ASN A 48 -14.58 -13.23 -1.17
CA ASN A 48 -15.90 -13.84 -0.99
C ASN A 48 -16.07 -14.43 0.42
N LYS A 49 -15.06 -15.14 0.94
CA LYS A 49 -15.04 -15.70 2.29
C LYS A 49 -15.25 -14.63 3.35
N HIS A 50 -14.69 -13.44 3.17
CA HIS A 50 -14.77 -12.33 4.12
C HIS A 50 -15.86 -11.30 3.77
N SER A 51 -16.66 -11.56 2.72
CA SER A 51 -17.74 -10.68 2.26
C SER A 51 -17.30 -9.24 1.99
N VAL A 52 -16.13 -9.06 1.38
CA VAL A 52 -15.56 -7.75 1.05
C VAL A 52 -15.75 -7.46 -0.44
N PRO A 53 -16.14 -6.22 -0.82
CA PRO A 53 -16.24 -5.80 -2.20
C PRO A 53 -14.92 -5.98 -2.98
N VAL A 54 -15.05 -6.39 -4.25
CA VAL A 54 -13.90 -6.59 -5.16
C VAL A 54 -14.12 -5.91 -6.51
N PHE A 55 -13.12 -5.19 -6.98
CA PHE A 55 -13.02 -4.67 -8.33
C PHE A 55 -11.96 -5.45 -9.11
N LYS A 56 -12.34 -5.99 -10.27
CA LYS A 56 -11.48 -6.82 -11.11
C LYS A 56 -11.11 -6.09 -12.38
N THR A 57 -9.81 -6.06 -12.68
CA THR A 57 -9.30 -5.40 -13.88
C THR A 57 -8.01 -6.06 -14.36
N ASP A 58 -7.78 -6.03 -15.68
CA ASP A 58 -6.52 -6.45 -16.30
C ASP A 58 -5.59 -5.26 -16.61
N ALA A 59 -5.92 -4.06 -16.11
CA ALA A 59 -5.05 -2.88 -16.23
C ALA A 59 -3.66 -3.08 -15.63
N PHE A 60 -3.50 -4.06 -14.75
CA PHE A 60 -2.18 -4.49 -14.24
C PHE A 60 -1.19 -4.83 -15.33
N TYR A 61 -1.67 -5.36 -16.45
CA TYR A 61 -0.87 -5.91 -17.56
C TYR A 61 -1.04 -5.13 -18.86
N ALA A 62 -1.74 -3.99 -18.80
CA ALA A 62 -1.97 -3.16 -19.99
C ALA A 62 -0.63 -2.67 -20.59
N ASN A 63 -0.59 -2.58 -21.93
CA ASN A 63 0.58 -2.11 -22.70
C ASN A 63 1.86 -2.93 -22.44
N GLY A 64 1.74 -4.20 -22.11
CA GLY A 64 2.87 -5.09 -21.82
C GLY A 64 3.58 -4.79 -20.48
N ALA A 65 2.89 -4.16 -19.54
CA ALA A 65 3.42 -3.99 -18.21
C ALA A 65 3.53 -5.34 -17.49
N ALA A 66 4.61 -5.52 -16.71
CA ALA A 66 4.76 -6.69 -15.86
C ALA A 66 3.77 -6.65 -14.69
N PHE A 67 3.63 -5.48 -14.06
CA PHE A 67 2.68 -5.26 -12.97
C PHE A 67 2.45 -3.77 -12.73
N ASN A 68 1.52 -3.17 -13.48
CA ASN A 68 1.13 -1.77 -13.28
C ASN A 68 0.06 -1.64 -12.19
N LYS A 69 0.51 -1.68 -10.93
CA LYS A 69 -0.34 -1.53 -9.74
C LYS A 69 -1.20 -0.26 -9.80
N PHE A 70 -0.63 0.84 -10.28
CA PHE A 70 -1.26 2.16 -10.18
C PHE A 70 -2.30 2.41 -11.26
N ALA A 71 -2.17 1.84 -12.46
CA ALA A 71 -3.25 1.87 -13.44
C ALA A 71 -4.50 1.13 -12.93
N ALA A 72 -4.31 -0.02 -12.29
CA ALA A 72 -5.40 -0.76 -11.68
C ALA A 72 -5.99 -0.05 -10.45
N LEU A 73 -5.14 0.57 -9.61
CA LEU A 73 -5.55 1.36 -8.45
C LEU A 73 -6.42 2.55 -8.86
N GLU A 74 -6.04 3.30 -9.91
CA GLU A 74 -6.81 4.46 -10.39
C GLU A 74 -8.22 4.06 -10.85
N LEU A 75 -8.34 2.96 -11.61
CA LEU A 75 -9.66 2.42 -11.97
C LEU A 75 -10.45 1.95 -10.74
N GLY A 76 -9.77 1.36 -9.76
CA GLY A 76 -10.37 1.00 -8.48
C GLY A 76 -10.87 2.22 -7.70
N LEU A 77 -10.11 3.32 -7.68
CA LEU A 77 -10.51 4.59 -7.06
C LEU A 77 -11.72 5.21 -7.76
N ASP A 78 -11.78 5.16 -9.09
CA ASP A 78 -12.95 5.63 -9.85
C ASP A 78 -14.21 4.80 -9.52
N HIS A 79 -14.06 3.48 -9.37
CA HIS A 79 -15.15 2.57 -8.98
C HIS A 79 -15.58 2.77 -7.52
N PHE A 80 -14.64 2.95 -6.61
CA PHE A 80 -14.87 3.10 -5.16
C PHE A 80 -15.45 4.47 -4.80
N GLY A 81 -15.19 5.49 -5.61
CA GLY A 81 -15.50 6.89 -5.35
C GLY A 81 -14.37 7.61 -4.60
N ARG A 82 -13.96 8.75 -5.16
CA ARG A 82 -12.88 9.60 -4.64
C ARG A 82 -13.45 10.60 -3.63
N GLU A 83 -13.82 10.11 -2.43
CA GLU A 83 -14.43 10.95 -1.40
C GLU A 83 -13.99 10.57 0.01
N GLY A 84 -14.01 11.54 0.92
CA GLY A 84 -13.67 11.36 2.32
C GLY A 84 -12.21 10.97 2.56
N TRP A 85 -11.97 10.34 3.71
CA TRP A 85 -10.67 9.82 4.08
C TRP A 85 -10.41 8.48 3.39
N LEU A 86 -9.32 8.40 2.66
CA LEU A 86 -8.88 7.22 1.91
C LEU A 86 -7.58 6.67 2.49
N CYS A 87 -7.48 5.35 2.50
CA CYS A 87 -6.27 4.61 2.78
C CYS A 87 -5.94 3.72 1.59
N ILE A 88 -4.84 3.96 0.92
CA ILE A 88 -4.25 3.01 -0.03
C ILE A 88 -3.28 2.15 0.74
N MET A 89 -3.44 0.81 0.71
CA MET A 89 -2.54 -0.08 1.43
C MET A 89 -2.24 -1.37 0.65
N ASP A 90 -1.12 -2.00 1.00
CA ASP A 90 -0.73 -3.30 0.47
C ASP A 90 -1.44 -4.44 1.22
N ALA A 91 -1.57 -5.59 0.56
CA ALA A 91 -2.28 -6.76 1.09
C ALA A 91 -1.53 -7.50 2.21
N ASP A 92 -0.25 -7.17 2.41
CA ASP A 92 0.68 -7.80 3.35
C ASP A 92 1.00 -6.95 4.57
N VAL A 93 0.13 -5.99 4.89
CA VAL A 93 0.31 -5.07 6.03
C VAL A 93 -0.72 -5.35 7.11
N LEU A 94 -0.25 -5.51 8.36
CA LEU A 94 -1.08 -5.62 9.57
C LEU A 94 -1.05 -4.32 10.35
N TRP A 95 -2.21 -3.87 10.77
CA TRP A 95 -2.39 -2.70 11.63
C TRP A 95 -2.60 -3.11 13.08
N PRO A 96 -2.19 -2.31 14.08
CA PRO A 96 -2.50 -2.59 15.49
C PRO A 96 -4.01 -2.67 15.71
N LYS A 97 -4.47 -3.56 16.60
CA LYS A 97 -5.90 -3.72 16.88
C LYS A 97 -6.55 -2.45 17.39
N ASN A 98 -5.82 -1.72 18.22
CA ASN A 98 -6.32 -0.51 18.85
C ASN A 98 -5.54 0.69 18.32
N ILE A 99 -6.17 1.47 17.47
CA ILE A 99 -5.64 2.74 16.98
C ILE A 99 -6.56 3.84 17.51
N ASP A 100 -5.96 4.80 18.18
CA ASP A 100 -6.65 6.03 18.49
C ASP A 100 -6.76 6.87 17.23
N TRP A 101 -7.98 7.00 16.71
CA TRP A 101 -8.28 7.71 15.47
C TRP A 101 -8.60 9.19 15.70
N GLU A 102 -8.42 9.72 16.91
CA GLU A 102 -8.67 11.15 17.19
C GLU A 102 -7.83 12.06 16.28
N PHE A 103 -6.69 11.57 15.81
CA PHE A 103 -5.91 12.31 14.81
C PHE A 103 -6.59 12.42 13.44
N LEU A 104 -7.61 11.60 13.13
CA LEU A 104 -8.52 11.71 11.98
C LEU A 104 -9.88 12.34 12.36
N ALA A 105 -9.91 13.26 13.32
CA ALA A 105 -11.14 13.88 13.79
C ALA A 105 -11.95 14.51 12.65
N PRO A 106 -13.30 14.46 12.69
CA PRO A 106 -14.12 15.08 11.66
C PRO A 106 -13.89 16.59 11.59
N GLU A 107 -13.96 17.12 10.38
CA GLU A 107 -13.70 18.53 10.01
C GLU A 107 -14.43 19.58 10.88
N SER A 108 -15.46 19.18 11.62
CA SER A 108 -16.35 20.09 12.37
C SER A 108 -15.94 20.40 13.81
N ASN A 109 -14.98 19.68 14.40
CA ASN A 109 -14.71 19.76 15.85
C ASN A 109 -13.24 19.93 16.24
N VAL A 110 -12.36 20.41 15.37
CA VAL A 110 -10.94 20.55 15.70
C VAL A 110 -10.66 21.90 16.35
N PRO A 111 -10.29 21.96 17.64
CA PRO A 111 -9.80 23.19 18.26
C PRO A 111 -8.53 23.68 17.56
N GLN A 112 -8.42 24.98 17.36
CA GLN A 112 -7.36 25.59 16.57
C GLN A 112 -5.92 25.44 17.07
N ASN A 113 -5.67 24.76 18.20
CA ASN A 113 -4.37 24.76 18.87
C ASN A 113 -3.65 23.40 18.98
N ASP A 114 -4.12 22.32 18.36
CA ASP A 114 -3.45 21.03 18.49
C ASP A 114 -2.46 20.74 17.35
N LYS A 115 -1.25 20.28 17.77
CA LYS A 115 -0.13 19.92 16.88
C LYS A 115 -0.41 18.76 15.91
N PHE A 116 -1.57 18.11 16.03
CA PHE A 116 -1.99 16.95 15.23
C PHE A 116 -3.26 17.21 14.43
N LYS A 117 -3.48 18.45 13.99
CA LYS A 117 -4.63 18.78 13.15
C LYS A 117 -4.63 17.94 11.88
N VAL A 118 -5.62 17.07 11.76
CA VAL A 118 -6.01 16.47 10.50
C VAL A 118 -6.70 17.54 9.65
N CYS A 119 -5.88 18.30 8.98
CA CYS A 119 -6.39 19.17 7.91
C CYS A 119 -6.36 18.37 6.60
N PRO A 120 -7.36 18.50 5.73
CA PRO A 120 -7.17 18.24 4.32
C PRO A 120 -5.91 18.98 3.88
N GLY A 121 -4.86 18.24 3.52
CA GLY A 121 -3.55 18.85 3.25
C GLY A 121 -2.37 18.06 3.79
N SER A 122 -2.60 16.90 4.41
CA SER A 122 -1.51 16.05 4.94
C SER A 122 -1.61 14.62 4.43
N LEU A 123 -0.45 14.06 4.12
CA LEU A 123 -0.26 12.63 3.84
C LEU A 123 0.23 11.92 5.11
N TYR A 124 -0.51 10.91 5.55
CA TYR A 124 -0.14 10.10 6.71
C TYR A 124 0.35 8.74 6.26
N THR A 125 1.50 8.32 6.78
CA THR A 125 2.04 6.97 6.58
C THR A 125 2.65 6.48 7.88
N PRO A 126 2.15 5.41 8.51
CA PRO A 126 2.73 4.86 9.72
C PRO A 126 4.14 4.33 9.46
N ARG A 127 4.97 4.22 10.50
CA ARG A 127 6.22 3.48 10.41
C ARG A 127 5.94 2.00 10.23
N ARG A 128 6.77 1.29 9.48
CA ARG A 128 6.61 -0.16 9.31
C ARG A 128 7.75 -0.94 9.93
N ARG A 129 7.39 -2.03 10.61
CA ARG A 129 8.31 -3.08 11.04
C ARG A 129 8.27 -4.23 10.05
N MET A 130 9.40 -4.88 9.86
CA MET A 130 9.58 -5.89 8.80
C MET A 130 9.60 -7.29 9.41
N CYS A 131 8.58 -8.08 9.17
CA CYS A 131 8.54 -9.52 9.46
C CYS A 131 8.93 -10.27 8.17
N ILE A 132 10.23 -10.40 7.93
CA ILE A 132 10.76 -10.99 6.68
C ILE A 132 10.41 -12.47 6.58
N ASP A 133 10.65 -13.20 7.65
CA ASP A 133 10.31 -14.62 7.78
C ASP A 133 8.95 -14.72 8.47
N ILE A 134 7.91 -14.98 7.69
CA ILE A 134 6.53 -15.00 8.19
C ILE A 134 6.34 -16.28 9.00
N PRO A 135 6.07 -16.20 10.32
CA PRO A 135 5.84 -17.38 11.13
C PRO A 135 4.45 -17.97 10.87
N ASP A 136 4.26 -19.26 11.18
CA ASP A 136 2.96 -19.94 11.07
C ASP A 136 1.85 -19.23 11.86
N ASN A 137 2.21 -18.65 12.99
CA ASN A 137 1.32 -17.81 13.80
C ASN A 137 1.79 -16.36 13.78
N ILE A 138 0.91 -15.47 13.34
CA ILE A 138 1.20 -14.03 13.36
C ILE A 138 1.45 -13.58 14.79
N PRO A 139 2.59 -12.93 15.07
CA PRO A 139 2.96 -12.52 16.41
C PRO A 139 1.98 -11.47 16.96
N HIS A 140 1.69 -11.56 18.25
CA HIS A 140 0.91 -10.54 18.96
C HIS A 140 1.60 -9.18 18.91
N GLU A 141 0.83 -8.10 18.88
CA GLU A 141 1.32 -6.72 18.74
C GLU A 141 2.48 -6.31 19.67
N PRO A 142 2.53 -6.70 20.97
CA PRO A 142 3.66 -6.39 21.82
C PRO A 142 5.00 -6.90 21.29
N TYR A 143 4.99 -8.03 20.54
CA TYR A 143 6.18 -8.61 19.92
C TYR A 143 6.59 -7.91 18.63
N TRP A 144 5.73 -7.07 18.02
CA TRP A 144 6.09 -6.36 16.78
C TRP A 144 7.32 -5.48 16.99
N LYS A 145 7.50 -4.93 18.19
CA LYS A 145 8.67 -4.12 18.54
C LYS A 145 10.01 -4.86 18.43
N THR A 146 10.00 -6.19 18.41
CA THR A 146 11.21 -7.00 18.21
C THR A 146 11.65 -7.04 16.75
N TYR A 147 10.75 -6.75 15.81
CA TYR A 147 11.08 -6.70 14.39
C TYR A 147 11.75 -5.38 14.04
N PRO A 148 12.72 -5.40 13.11
CA PRO A 148 13.43 -4.18 12.72
C PRO A 148 12.48 -3.17 12.06
N LEU A 149 12.66 -1.89 12.35
CA LEU A 149 12.08 -0.83 11.56
C LEU A 149 12.71 -0.85 10.16
N HIS A 150 11.92 -0.57 9.15
CA HIS A 150 12.43 -0.43 7.79
C HIS A 150 13.35 0.79 7.71
N HIS A 151 14.54 0.61 7.12
CA HIS A 151 15.60 1.64 7.10
C HIS A 151 15.25 2.90 6.30
N GLN A 152 14.25 2.86 5.44
CA GLN A 152 13.76 4.03 4.70
C GLN A 152 12.78 4.84 5.57
N GLU A 153 13.25 5.34 6.69
CA GLU A 153 12.43 6.21 7.57
C GLU A 153 11.99 7.51 6.87
N VAL A 154 12.66 7.88 5.79
CA VAL A 154 12.48 9.16 5.09
C VAL A 154 11.38 9.09 4.02
N GLU A 155 11.04 7.90 3.52
CA GLU A 155 10.07 7.77 2.44
C GLU A 155 8.68 7.40 2.94
N PHE A 156 7.68 8.16 2.49
CA PHE A 156 6.26 7.86 2.68
C PHE A 156 5.80 6.88 1.59
N ALA A 157 6.36 5.65 1.63
CA ALA A 157 6.15 4.61 0.62
C ALA A 157 4.72 4.08 0.60
N GLY A 158 4.34 3.46 -0.52
CA GLY A 158 2.99 3.07 -0.87
C GLY A 158 2.40 1.85 -0.14
N TYR A 159 3.07 1.30 0.89
CA TYR A 159 2.50 0.20 1.68
C TYR A 159 1.29 0.62 2.52
N THR A 160 1.22 1.89 2.92
CA THR A 160 0.07 2.50 3.59
C THR A 160 0.15 4.01 3.43
N GLN A 161 -0.82 4.60 2.75
CA GLN A 161 -0.93 6.04 2.55
C GLN A 161 -2.36 6.47 2.88
N ILE A 162 -2.51 7.37 3.87
CA ILE A 162 -3.80 7.90 4.32
C ILE A 162 -3.85 9.38 3.97
N PHE A 163 -4.89 9.80 3.27
CA PHE A 163 -5.11 11.18 2.86
C PHE A 163 -6.60 11.45 2.64
N HIS A 164 -6.96 12.72 2.53
CA HIS A 164 -8.34 13.11 2.23
C HIS A 164 -8.52 13.34 0.73
N ALA A 165 -9.60 12.84 0.13
CA ALA A 165 -9.84 12.94 -1.31
C ALA A 165 -9.99 14.38 -1.84
N LYS A 166 -10.30 15.34 -0.97
CA LYS A 166 -10.35 16.78 -1.28
C LYS A 166 -9.07 17.53 -0.87
N ASP A 167 -7.97 16.80 -0.70
CA ASP A 167 -6.70 17.41 -0.37
C ASP A 167 -6.26 18.38 -1.48
N ARG A 168 -5.86 19.59 -1.10
CA ARG A 168 -5.43 20.65 -2.03
C ARG A 168 -4.18 20.32 -2.84
N HIS A 169 -3.41 19.33 -2.40
CA HIS A 169 -2.19 18.88 -3.07
C HIS A 169 -2.47 17.83 -4.15
N LEU A 170 -3.65 17.24 -4.17
CA LEU A 170 -4.04 16.30 -5.21
C LEU A 170 -4.36 17.02 -6.52
N PRO A 171 -3.86 16.54 -7.67
CA PRO A 171 -4.26 17.02 -8.97
C PRO A 171 -5.72 16.59 -9.29
N GLN A 172 -6.23 17.03 -10.43
CA GLN A 172 -7.40 16.37 -11.01
C GLN A 172 -7.05 14.89 -11.30
N PRO A 173 -7.99 13.95 -11.10
CA PRO A 173 -7.75 12.54 -11.41
C PRO A 173 -7.27 12.34 -12.87
N PRO A 174 -6.40 11.36 -13.13
CA PRO A 174 -5.86 10.38 -12.18
C PRO A 174 -4.82 10.98 -11.22
N TRP A 175 -4.81 10.51 -9.97
CA TRP A 175 -3.88 11.00 -8.95
C TRP A 175 -2.50 10.36 -9.06
N HIS A 176 -2.43 9.14 -9.58
CA HIS A 176 -1.18 8.42 -9.81
C HIS A 176 -0.85 8.39 -11.31
N GLU A 177 0.44 8.38 -11.58
CA GLU A 177 0.92 8.19 -12.95
C GLU A 177 0.71 6.74 -13.38
N CYS A 178 -0.06 6.53 -14.47
CA CYS A 178 -0.49 5.20 -14.93
C CYS A 178 0.43 4.57 -16.00
N ASN A 179 1.49 5.26 -16.44
CA ASN A 179 2.35 4.79 -17.54
C ASN A 179 3.54 3.94 -17.07
N TRP A 180 3.43 3.33 -15.90
CA TRP A 180 4.48 2.50 -15.33
C TRP A 180 4.35 1.04 -15.78
N ARG A 181 5.51 0.40 -15.99
CA ARG A 181 5.56 -1.03 -16.34
C ARG A 181 5.66 -1.94 -15.12
N HIS A 182 5.87 -1.39 -13.93
CA HIS A 182 6.03 -2.13 -12.66
C HIS A 182 5.58 -1.29 -11.47
N ALA A 183 5.37 -1.92 -10.30
CA ALA A 183 4.87 -1.25 -9.11
C ALA A 183 5.91 -0.40 -8.35
N GLY A 184 7.21 -0.53 -8.68
CA GLY A 184 8.26 0.17 -7.94
C GLY A 184 8.47 1.58 -8.44
N GLY A 185 7.96 2.57 -7.72
CA GLY A 185 8.27 3.98 -7.97
C GLY A 185 7.11 4.97 -7.92
N PRO A 186 5.92 4.66 -8.48
CA PRO A 186 4.82 5.65 -8.52
C PRO A 186 4.37 6.16 -7.15
N ASP A 187 4.44 5.33 -6.11
CA ASP A 187 4.19 5.73 -4.72
C ASP A 187 5.16 6.82 -4.23
N SER A 188 6.42 6.73 -4.65
CA SER A 188 7.43 7.76 -4.37
C SER A 188 7.16 9.06 -5.13
N PHE A 189 6.47 9.02 -6.28
CA PHE A 189 6.02 10.23 -6.98
C PHE A 189 4.74 10.78 -6.34
N PHE A 190 3.80 9.93 -5.99
CA PHE A 190 2.56 10.34 -5.35
C PHE A 190 2.83 11.10 -4.03
N GLN A 191 3.71 10.61 -3.17
CA GLN A 191 4.06 11.30 -1.93
C GLN A 191 4.67 12.70 -2.14
N LYS A 192 5.30 12.96 -3.30
CA LYS A 192 5.89 14.27 -3.62
C LYS A 192 4.85 15.36 -3.88
N LEU A 193 3.58 15.00 -4.04
CA LEU A 193 2.50 15.98 -4.12
C LEU A 193 2.38 16.78 -2.82
N TRP A 194 2.80 16.23 -1.68
CA TRP A 194 2.81 16.93 -0.41
C TRP A 194 4.20 17.46 -0.07
N PRO A 195 4.32 18.71 0.40
CA PRO A 195 5.58 19.20 0.96
C PRO A 195 5.95 18.44 2.23
N GLU A 196 7.24 18.43 2.58
CA GLU A 196 7.73 17.67 3.76
C GLU A 196 7.03 18.03 5.06
N SER A 197 6.65 19.32 5.23
CA SER A 197 5.90 19.79 6.39
C SER A 197 4.50 19.19 6.54
N ASN A 198 3.96 18.61 5.45
CA ASN A 198 2.62 18.02 5.40
C ASN A 198 2.66 16.49 5.34
N LYS A 199 3.83 15.89 5.50
CA LYS A 199 4.00 14.45 5.61
C LYS A 199 4.10 14.06 7.07
N VAL A 200 3.15 13.26 7.56
CA VAL A 200 2.98 12.97 8.98
C VAL A 200 3.12 11.49 9.26
N ARG A 201 3.90 11.15 10.29
CA ARG A 201 3.94 9.80 10.85
C ARG A 201 2.91 9.70 11.96
N PRO A 202 1.81 8.96 11.78
CA PRO A 202 0.83 8.76 12.84
C PRO A 202 1.44 8.00 14.03
N PRO A 203 0.84 8.07 15.23
CA PRO A 203 1.44 7.54 16.47
C PRO A 203 1.33 6.02 16.61
N PHE A 204 1.30 5.29 15.51
CA PHE A 204 1.30 3.83 15.51
C PHE A 204 2.27 3.28 14.45
N GLU A 205 2.64 2.01 14.62
CA GLU A 205 3.47 1.26 13.70
C GLU A 205 2.66 0.12 13.11
N VAL A 206 2.98 -0.27 11.87
CA VAL A 206 2.38 -1.42 11.20
C VAL A 206 3.40 -2.55 11.04
N LEU A 207 2.94 -3.79 10.93
CA LEU A 207 3.79 -4.93 10.62
C LEU A 207 3.62 -5.30 9.15
N HIS A 208 4.70 -5.24 8.38
CA HIS A 208 4.76 -5.67 7.00
C HIS A 208 5.24 -7.12 6.95
N LEU A 209 4.48 -7.98 6.29
CA LEU A 209 4.77 -9.41 6.16
C LEU A 209 5.56 -9.65 4.86
N GLY A 210 6.74 -10.25 5.02
CA GLY A 210 7.63 -10.55 3.90
C GLY A 210 8.63 -9.44 3.57
N PRO A 211 9.53 -9.70 2.59
CA PRO A 211 10.60 -8.78 2.22
C PRO A 211 10.11 -7.63 1.34
N ALA A 212 10.52 -6.39 1.65
CA ALA A 212 10.21 -5.23 0.83
C ALA A 212 11.01 -5.20 -0.48
N GLY A 213 10.44 -4.59 -1.52
CA GLY A 213 11.13 -4.28 -2.78
C GLY A 213 11.43 -5.47 -3.69
N LYS A 214 10.84 -6.65 -3.42
CA LYS A 214 11.04 -7.86 -4.21
C LYS A 214 9.98 -8.10 -5.28
N ASN A 215 8.76 -7.57 -5.08
CA ASN A 215 7.58 -7.97 -5.83
C ASN A 215 7.06 -6.86 -6.78
N TRP A 216 7.95 -6.00 -7.28
CA TRP A 216 7.54 -4.87 -8.15
C TRP A 216 7.01 -5.30 -9.52
N CYS A 217 7.45 -6.45 -10.03
CA CYS A 217 6.95 -7.02 -11.30
C CYS A 217 5.87 -8.09 -11.09
N GLY A 218 5.19 -8.07 -9.95
CA GLY A 218 4.34 -9.12 -9.43
C GLY A 218 5.06 -9.99 -8.42
N ARG A 219 4.36 -10.90 -7.77
CA ARG A 219 4.90 -11.71 -6.69
C ARG A 219 5.96 -12.70 -7.17
N VAL A 220 7.15 -12.65 -6.58
CA VAL A 220 8.25 -13.60 -6.77
C VAL A 220 8.58 -14.36 -5.48
N THR A 221 8.09 -13.88 -4.33
CA THR A 221 8.28 -14.53 -3.03
C THR A 221 7.36 -15.73 -2.88
N GLN A 222 7.81 -16.74 -2.13
CA GLN A 222 7.00 -17.89 -1.80
C GLN A 222 5.71 -17.48 -1.05
N THR A 223 4.68 -18.28 -1.20
CA THR A 223 3.50 -18.25 -0.34
C THR A 223 3.83 -18.72 1.07
N ILE A 224 2.93 -18.51 2.02
CA ILE A 224 3.07 -19.04 3.39
C ILE A 224 3.17 -20.58 3.38
N SER A 225 2.49 -21.24 2.43
CA SER A 225 2.58 -22.71 2.24
C SER A 225 3.89 -23.17 1.57
N GLY A 226 4.78 -22.23 1.20
CA GLY A 226 6.06 -22.54 0.55
C GLY A 226 5.98 -22.68 -0.97
N GLU A 227 4.82 -22.48 -1.58
CA GLU A 227 4.65 -22.53 -3.03
C GLU A 227 5.31 -21.35 -3.71
N VAL A 228 6.00 -21.61 -4.82
CA VAL A 228 6.57 -20.55 -5.67
C VAL A 228 5.54 -20.18 -6.75
N PRO A 229 5.20 -18.89 -6.93
CA PRO A 229 4.30 -18.46 -8.01
C PRO A 229 4.81 -18.92 -9.37
N GLN A 230 3.91 -19.37 -10.25
CA GLN A 230 4.25 -19.93 -11.56
C GLN A 230 5.12 -19.00 -12.41
N GLU A 231 4.91 -17.69 -12.32
CA GLU A 231 5.64 -16.68 -13.09
C GLU A 231 6.81 -16.03 -12.31
N ALA A 232 7.15 -16.56 -11.13
CA ALA A 232 8.13 -15.93 -10.24
C ALA A 232 9.51 -15.77 -10.90
N GLU A 233 9.95 -16.74 -11.70
CA GLU A 233 11.26 -16.69 -12.34
C GLU A 233 11.35 -15.61 -13.43
N SER A 234 10.34 -15.50 -14.30
CA SER A 234 10.27 -14.46 -15.33
C SER A 234 10.15 -13.06 -14.70
N ARG A 235 9.33 -12.92 -13.68
CA ARG A 235 9.18 -11.66 -12.92
C ARG A 235 10.46 -11.26 -12.22
N ALA A 236 11.21 -12.22 -11.65
CA ALA A 236 12.50 -11.97 -11.03
C ALA A 236 13.57 -11.55 -12.05
N ALA A 237 13.54 -12.08 -13.27
CA ALA A 237 14.42 -11.67 -14.34
C ALA A 237 14.13 -10.22 -14.76
N GLU A 238 12.89 -9.86 -14.97
CA GLU A 238 12.48 -8.49 -15.30
C GLU A 238 12.85 -7.49 -14.19
N LEU A 239 12.66 -7.86 -12.93
CA LEU A 239 13.06 -7.05 -11.78
C LEU A 239 14.57 -6.79 -11.78
N ARG A 240 15.39 -7.81 -12.07
CA ARG A 240 16.86 -7.65 -12.17
C ARG A 240 17.26 -6.62 -13.23
N GLU A 241 16.63 -6.68 -14.40
CA GLU A 241 16.86 -5.73 -15.49
C GLU A 241 16.53 -4.28 -15.07
N ILE A 242 15.37 -4.08 -14.43
CA ILE A 242 14.95 -2.78 -13.90
C ILE A 242 15.97 -2.22 -12.90
N LEU A 243 16.42 -3.06 -11.97
CA LEU A 243 17.39 -2.66 -10.94
C LEU A 243 18.76 -2.32 -11.54
N GLN A 244 19.22 -3.07 -12.54
CA GLN A 244 20.46 -2.77 -13.28
C GLN A 244 20.36 -1.43 -13.99
N THR A 245 19.26 -1.16 -14.69
CA THR A 245 19.03 0.11 -15.40
C THR A 245 19.05 1.30 -14.43
N ARG A 246 18.40 1.16 -13.25
CA ARG A 246 18.42 2.19 -12.21
C ARG A 246 19.81 2.44 -11.65
N ARG A 247 20.60 1.39 -11.44
CA ARG A 247 21.98 1.50 -10.94
C ARG A 247 22.87 2.22 -11.94
N MET A 248 22.74 1.91 -13.24
CA MET A 248 23.48 2.61 -14.30
C MET A 248 23.12 4.09 -14.36
N LYS A 249 21.83 4.45 -14.27
CA LYS A 249 21.42 5.87 -14.24
C LYS A 249 21.99 6.62 -13.03
N ARG A 250 21.96 6.04 -11.84
CA ARG A 250 22.56 6.68 -10.65
C ARG A 250 24.06 6.92 -10.80
N ASN A 251 24.80 5.99 -11.35
CA ASN A 251 26.23 6.16 -11.60
C ASN A 251 26.49 7.26 -12.62
N PHE A 252 25.69 7.35 -13.69
CA PHE A 252 25.80 8.41 -14.71
C PHE A 252 25.52 9.82 -14.15
N ASP A 253 24.59 9.93 -13.21
CA ASP A 253 24.25 11.21 -12.57
C ASP A 253 25.33 11.64 -11.55
N HIS A 254 26.08 10.70 -10.97
CA HIS A 254 27.20 10.99 -10.08
C HIS A 254 28.51 11.35 -10.81
N GLU A 255 28.68 10.98 -12.08
CA GLU A 255 29.86 11.34 -12.88
C GLU A 255 29.75 12.73 -13.53
N LYS A 256 28.60 13.41 -13.39
CA LYS A 256 28.34 14.75 -13.93
C LYS A 256 28.52 15.89 -12.92
N PHE A 257 28.96 15.58 -11.71
CA PHE A 257 29.36 16.52 -10.67
C PHE A 257 30.80 16.21 -10.21
#